data_b92b0304a2df1782c1eb252bcab8a642
#
_entry.id   b92b0304a2df1782c1eb252bcab8a642
#
_cell.length_a   1.000
_cell.length_b   1.000
_cell.length_c   1.000
_cell.angle_alpha   90.00
_cell.angle_beta   90.00
_cell.angle_gamma   90.00
#
_symmetry.space_group_name_H-M   'P 1'
#
loop_
_entity.id
_entity.type
_entity.pdbx_description
1 polymer ?
#
loop_
_entity_poly.entity_id
_entity_poly.type
_entity_poly.pdbx_seq_one_letter_code
_entity_poly.pdbx_strand_id
1 'polypeptide(L)'
;MKTTVYLIRHSVRINTKNLIESWKTSQDKIVKSEKIILSVTGEKRAEILSNEEELQNIDVVYTSNCVRTLQTAKYLLEKQHLKANIDERFDEKRVGKPNDKEYPDWYTRQYEDENFKTEGGESQAEVRERVNEAFQEVVGQNKGKRIAIFTHDYAIMYFLLKWCKLEKVTPNREIKLSFKGKVVFDKRINSPEVFKLTLNDGNEIEEIENIPFDDLEFDDFNK
;
A
#
# COMPACT_ATOMS: atom_id res chain seq x y z
N MET A 1 19.54 -1.83 18.09
CA MET A 1 18.12 -1.43 18.29
C MET A 1 17.32 -1.90 17.08
N LYS A 2 16.16 -2.51 17.30
CA LYS A 2 15.31 -2.99 16.17
C LYS A 2 14.70 -1.80 15.43
N THR A 3 14.69 -1.86 14.10
CA THR A 3 13.95 -0.92 13.25
C THR A 3 12.55 -1.47 13.02
N THR A 4 11.53 -0.63 13.16
CA THR A 4 10.14 -1.03 12.88
C THR A 4 9.60 -0.22 11.72
N VAL A 5 9.03 -0.89 10.73
CA VAL A 5 8.42 -0.23 9.56
C VAL A 5 6.95 -0.61 9.46
N TYR A 6 6.10 0.38 9.33
CA TYR A 6 4.66 0.23 9.07
C TYR A 6 4.39 0.56 7.60
N LEU A 7 4.02 -0.45 6.82
CA LEU A 7 3.49 -0.25 5.48
C LEU A 7 1.99 -0.03 5.59
N ILE A 8 1.52 1.15 5.23
CA ILE A 8 0.15 1.59 5.44
C ILE A 8 -0.51 1.86 4.08
N ARG A 9 -1.52 1.06 3.73
CA ARG A 9 -2.36 1.35 2.58
C ARG A 9 -3.18 2.60 2.87
N HIS A 10 -3.31 3.49 1.87
CA HIS A 10 -4.18 4.66 1.97
C HIS A 10 -5.63 4.27 2.31
N SER A 11 -6.34 5.17 2.96
CA SER A 11 -7.74 5.02 3.34
C SER A 11 -8.70 5.07 2.13
N VAL A 12 -10.00 4.97 2.37
CA VAL A 12 -11.03 4.86 1.33
C VAL A 12 -11.06 6.10 0.43
N ARG A 13 -10.79 5.92 -0.86
CA ARG A 13 -10.85 6.98 -1.86
C ARG A 13 -12.28 7.21 -2.37
N ILE A 14 -12.52 8.37 -2.99
CA ILE A 14 -13.79 8.61 -3.70
C ILE A 14 -14.01 7.58 -4.82
N ASN A 15 -15.29 7.30 -5.13
CA ASN A 15 -15.63 6.46 -6.27
C ASN A 15 -15.38 7.22 -7.58
N THR A 16 -14.53 6.67 -8.43
CA THR A 16 -14.08 7.32 -9.68
C THR A 16 -14.62 6.65 -10.94
N LYS A 17 -15.56 5.70 -10.84
CA LYS A 17 -16.05 4.95 -12.01
C LYS A 17 -16.43 5.86 -13.17
N ASN A 18 -17.21 6.90 -12.92
CA ASN A 18 -17.65 7.84 -13.96
C ASN A 18 -16.55 8.82 -14.42
N LEU A 19 -15.48 9.00 -13.65
CA LEU A 19 -14.37 9.89 -14.00
C LEU A 19 -13.35 9.19 -14.91
N ILE A 20 -13.11 7.89 -14.68
CA ILE A 20 -12.11 7.11 -15.40
C ILE A 20 -12.43 7.00 -16.89
N GLU A 21 -13.70 6.88 -17.24
CA GLU A 21 -14.17 6.81 -18.65
C GLU A 21 -13.83 8.09 -19.45
N SER A 22 -13.69 9.24 -18.79
CA SER A 22 -13.32 10.50 -19.43
C SER A 22 -11.82 10.64 -19.70
N TRP A 23 -10.99 9.71 -19.22
CA TRP A 23 -9.53 9.79 -19.31
C TRP A 23 -9.03 9.18 -20.62
N LYS A 24 -8.56 10.03 -21.54
CA LYS A 24 -8.26 9.66 -22.93
C LYS A 24 -6.88 9.05 -23.14
N THR A 25 -5.86 9.47 -22.38
CA THR A 25 -4.48 9.05 -22.58
C THR A 25 -3.92 8.31 -21.38
N SER A 26 -2.83 7.54 -21.58
CA SER A 26 -2.13 6.87 -20.47
C SER A 26 -1.54 7.88 -19.49
N GLN A 27 -1.00 9.01 -20.00
CA GLN A 27 -0.47 10.08 -19.15
C GLN A 27 -1.56 10.77 -18.34
N ASP A 28 -2.74 11.03 -18.93
CA ASP A 28 -3.89 11.56 -18.21
C ASP A 28 -4.31 10.64 -17.07
N LYS A 29 -4.30 9.31 -17.30
CA LYS A 29 -4.65 8.32 -16.28
C LYS A 29 -3.68 8.35 -15.10
N ILE A 30 -2.37 8.47 -15.34
CA ILE A 30 -1.36 8.57 -14.28
C ILE A 30 -1.60 9.82 -13.44
N VAL A 31 -1.55 11.00 -14.04
CA VAL A 31 -1.72 12.28 -13.32
C VAL A 31 -3.06 12.37 -12.60
N LYS A 32 -4.13 11.86 -13.20
CA LYS A 32 -5.45 11.88 -12.56
C LYS A 32 -5.55 10.85 -11.44
N SER A 33 -4.90 9.69 -11.57
CA SER A 33 -4.82 8.69 -10.50
C SER A 33 -4.08 9.25 -9.28
N GLU A 34 -3.01 10.01 -9.46
CA GLU A 34 -2.29 10.68 -8.37
C GLU A 34 -3.17 11.69 -7.62
N LYS A 35 -4.05 12.40 -8.34
CA LYS A 35 -4.96 13.42 -7.79
C LYS A 35 -6.24 12.90 -7.14
N ILE A 36 -6.49 11.58 -7.16
CA ILE A 36 -7.67 11.01 -6.49
C ILE A 36 -7.55 11.21 -4.98
N ILE A 37 -8.56 11.86 -4.42
CA ILE A 37 -8.68 12.17 -2.99
C ILE A 37 -9.37 11.07 -2.19
N LEU A 38 -9.30 11.15 -0.87
CA LEU A 38 -10.12 10.33 0.03
C LEU A 38 -11.60 10.73 -0.05
N SER A 39 -12.48 9.78 0.25
CA SER A 39 -13.89 10.03 0.52
C SER A 39 -14.06 10.59 1.95
N VAL A 40 -15.25 11.08 2.28
CA VAL A 40 -15.57 11.51 3.65
C VAL A 40 -15.35 10.37 4.65
N THR A 41 -15.78 9.15 4.31
CA THR A 41 -15.51 7.96 5.13
C THR A 41 -14.01 7.70 5.22
N GLY A 42 -13.27 7.87 4.12
CA GLY A 42 -11.82 7.71 4.11
C GLY A 42 -11.08 8.68 5.01
N GLU A 43 -11.49 9.95 5.06
CA GLU A 43 -10.93 10.95 5.97
C GLU A 43 -11.16 10.55 7.44
N LYS A 44 -12.39 10.14 7.80
CA LYS A 44 -12.71 9.67 9.16
C LYS A 44 -11.89 8.44 9.56
N ARG A 45 -11.74 7.46 8.66
CA ARG A 45 -10.93 6.27 8.93
C ARG A 45 -9.44 6.60 9.06
N ALA A 46 -8.93 7.57 8.30
CA ALA A 46 -7.56 8.05 8.42
C ALA A 46 -7.32 8.75 9.78
N GLU A 47 -8.29 9.51 10.27
CA GLU A 47 -8.23 10.13 11.60
C GLU A 47 -8.21 9.07 12.71
N ILE A 48 -9.08 8.06 12.63
CA ILE A 48 -9.11 6.95 13.58
C ILE A 48 -7.79 6.19 13.56
N LEU A 49 -7.27 5.85 12.39
CA LEU A 49 -5.97 5.21 12.22
C LEU A 49 -4.86 5.96 12.97
N SER A 50 -4.88 7.29 12.95
CA SER A 50 -3.88 8.11 13.64
C SER A 50 -3.92 7.99 15.17
N ASN A 51 -5.00 7.43 15.74
CA ASN A 51 -5.19 7.23 17.16
C ASN A 51 -4.78 5.82 17.62
N GLU A 52 -4.53 4.89 16.70
CA GLU A 52 -4.10 3.54 17.03
C GLU A 52 -2.84 3.55 17.88
N GLU A 53 -2.83 2.77 18.96
CA GLU A 53 -1.71 2.71 19.91
C GLU A 53 -0.43 2.25 19.21
N GLU A 54 -0.55 1.29 18.32
CA GLU A 54 0.58 0.74 17.55
C GLU A 54 1.26 1.81 16.66
N LEU A 55 0.55 2.85 16.24
CA LEU A 55 1.07 3.93 15.40
C LEU A 55 1.49 5.18 16.18
N GLN A 56 1.60 5.09 17.51
CA GLN A 56 2.17 6.18 18.30
C GLN A 56 3.70 6.13 18.28
N ASN A 57 4.33 7.28 18.57
CA ASN A 57 5.79 7.43 18.62
C ASN A 57 6.48 7.04 17.29
N ILE A 58 5.90 7.44 16.18
CA ILE A 58 6.54 7.35 14.86
C ILE A 58 7.65 8.41 14.79
N ASP A 59 8.84 8.03 14.34
CA ASP A 59 9.97 8.93 14.20
C ASP A 59 10.04 9.59 12.83
N VAL A 60 9.65 8.85 11.78
CA VAL A 60 9.78 9.27 10.39
C VAL A 60 8.60 8.79 9.56
N VAL A 61 8.10 9.67 8.70
CA VAL A 61 6.99 9.36 7.78
C VAL A 61 7.43 9.53 6.33
N TYR A 62 7.13 8.52 5.52
CA TYR A 62 7.21 8.56 4.06
C TYR A 62 5.82 8.39 3.46
N THR A 63 5.61 8.99 2.30
CA THR A 63 4.37 8.85 1.53
C THR A 63 4.71 8.67 0.06
N SER A 64 3.84 8.01 -0.68
CA SER A 64 3.84 8.10 -2.14
C SER A 64 3.47 9.53 -2.58
N ASN A 65 3.61 9.83 -3.87
CA ASN A 65 3.24 11.12 -4.46
C ASN A 65 1.71 11.32 -4.61
N CYS A 66 0.90 10.31 -4.32
CA CYS A 66 -0.54 10.38 -4.48
C CYS A 66 -1.23 11.18 -3.36
N VAL A 67 -2.19 12.03 -3.72
CA VAL A 67 -2.94 12.87 -2.76
C VAL A 67 -3.59 12.03 -1.64
N ARG A 68 -4.18 10.88 -1.97
CA ARG A 68 -4.84 10.00 -0.99
C ARG A 68 -3.92 9.43 0.08
N THR A 69 -2.63 9.21 -0.22
CA THR A 69 -1.65 8.77 0.79
C THR A 69 -1.28 9.90 1.72
N LEU A 70 -1.06 11.10 1.19
CA LEU A 70 -0.83 12.31 1.98
C LEU A 70 -2.02 12.64 2.89
N GLN A 71 -3.25 12.53 2.36
CA GLN A 71 -4.47 12.72 3.17
C GLN A 71 -4.60 11.66 4.28
N THR A 72 -4.23 10.41 4.00
CA THR A 72 -4.24 9.35 5.02
C THR A 72 -3.20 9.62 6.11
N ALA A 73 -2.01 10.12 5.75
CA ALA A 73 -0.95 10.43 6.69
C ALA A 73 -1.21 11.69 7.52
N LYS A 74 -2.01 12.62 7.01
CA LYS A 74 -2.22 13.98 7.53
C LYS A 74 -2.48 14.00 9.04
N TYR A 75 -3.41 13.20 9.53
CA TYR A 75 -3.80 13.21 10.95
C TYR A 75 -2.67 12.71 11.87
N LEU A 76 -1.93 11.70 11.42
CA LEU A 76 -0.76 11.20 12.14
C LEU A 76 0.36 12.25 12.17
N LEU A 77 0.61 12.92 11.04
CA LEU A 77 1.60 13.99 10.93
C LEU A 77 1.27 15.17 11.86
N GLU A 78 0.00 15.60 11.85
CA GLU A 78 -0.48 16.69 12.71
C GLU A 78 -0.35 16.33 14.20
N LYS A 79 -0.82 15.15 14.59
CA LYS A 79 -0.82 14.67 15.98
C LYS A 79 0.58 14.51 16.56
N GLN A 80 1.53 14.04 15.76
CA GLN A 80 2.90 13.76 16.22
C GLN A 80 3.92 14.83 15.79
N HIS A 81 3.43 15.95 15.22
CA HIS A 81 4.26 17.09 14.77
C HIS A 81 5.38 16.69 13.79
N LEU A 82 5.07 15.75 12.90
CA LEU A 82 5.98 15.21 11.89
C LEU A 82 5.77 15.87 10.52
N LYS A 83 6.75 15.68 9.63
CA LYS A 83 6.65 16.04 8.22
C LYS A 83 6.74 14.78 7.36
N ALA A 84 6.03 14.76 6.25
CA ALA A 84 6.12 13.69 5.28
C ALA A 84 7.33 13.89 4.37
N ASN A 85 8.08 12.81 4.12
CA ASN A 85 9.01 12.68 3.01
C ASN A 85 8.26 12.02 1.85
N ILE A 86 8.22 12.67 0.69
CA ILE A 86 7.53 12.14 -0.49
C ILE A 86 8.54 11.39 -1.34
N ASP A 87 8.21 10.13 -1.69
CA ASP A 87 9.01 9.30 -2.58
C ASP A 87 8.08 8.56 -3.56
N GLU A 88 8.17 8.90 -4.84
CA GLU A 88 7.35 8.32 -5.92
C GLU A 88 7.58 6.82 -6.12
N ARG A 89 8.69 6.28 -5.62
CA ARG A 89 8.94 4.82 -5.64
C ARG A 89 7.96 4.03 -4.77
N PHE A 90 7.20 4.72 -3.89
CA PHE A 90 6.08 4.14 -3.13
C PHE A 90 4.72 4.32 -3.81
N ASP A 91 4.66 4.81 -5.05
CA ASP A 91 3.42 4.99 -5.78
C ASP A 91 2.73 3.66 -6.12
N GLU A 92 1.43 3.75 -6.42
CA GLU A 92 0.65 2.60 -6.85
C GLU A 92 1.16 2.06 -8.20
N LYS A 93 0.97 0.77 -8.40
CA LYS A 93 1.22 0.12 -9.69
C LYS A 93 0.52 0.87 -10.83
N ARG A 94 1.26 1.15 -11.89
CA ARG A 94 0.65 1.56 -13.15
C ARG A 94 -0.03 0.36 -13.78
N VAL A 95 -1.37 0.42 -13.88
CA VAL A 95 -2.19 -0.68 -14.39
C VAL A 95 -2.07 -0.84 -15.91
N GLY A 96 -1.78 0.24 -16.63
CA GLY A 96 -1.72 0.24 -18.10
C GLY A 96 -3.10 0.21 -18.74
N LYS A 97 -3.24 -0.58 -19.80
CA LYS A 97 -4.49 -0.74 -20.58
C LYS A 97 -5.01 -2.18 -20.45
N PRO A 98 -5.57 -2.57 -19.29
CA PRO A 98 -6.16 -3.90 -19.17
C PRO A 98 -7.35 -4.02 -20.12
N ASN A 99 -7.49 -5.18 -20.73
CA ASN A 99 -8.62 -5.54 -21.56
C ASN A 99 -9.26 -6.81 -20.97
N ASP A 100 -10.41 -6.68 -20.34
CA ASP A 100 -11.10 -7.79 -19.66
C ASP A 100 -11.50 -8.92 -20.62
N LYS A 101 -11.65 -8.63 -21.93
CA LYS A 101 -11.92 -9.66 -22.94
C LYS A 101 -10.66 -10.46 -23.30
N GLU A 102 -9.52 -9.81 -23.30
CA GLU A 102 -8.22 -10.43 -23.62
C GLU A 102 -7.63 -11.10 -22.38
N TYR A 103 -7.85 -10.52 -21.18
CA TYR A 103 -7.30 -10.98 -19.91
C TYR A 103 -8.39 -11.10 -18.84
N PRO A 104 -9.31 -12.10 -18.95
CA PRO A 104 -10.38 -12.29 -17.96
C PRO A 104 -9.85 -12.66 -16.57
N ASP A 105 -8.65 -13.21 -16.51
CA ASP A 105 -7.89 -13.59 -15.33
C ASP A 105 -6.85 -12.54 -14.90
N TRP A 106 -6.94 -11.31 -15.43
CA TRP A 106 -5.94 -10.25 -15.26
C TRP A 106 -5.44 -10.09 -13.83
N TYR A 107 -6.35 -10.19 -12.84
CA TYR A 107 -5.96 -10.00 -11.44
C TYR A 107 -5.07 -11.14 -10.91
N THR A 108 -5.47 -12.40 -11.10
CA THR A 108 -4.72 -13.56 -10.61
C THR A 108 -3.42 -13.75 -11.37
N ARG A 109 -3.46 -13.51 -12.68
CA ARG A 109 -2.30 -13.65 -13.55
C ARG A 109 -1.10 -12.79 -13.14
N GLN A 110 -1.34 -11.61 -12.57
CA GLN A 110 -0.27 -10.75 -12.05
C GLN A 110 0.48 -11.34 -10.86
N TYR A 111 -0.11 -12.31 -10.17
CA TYR A 111 0.51 -13.03 -9.05
C TYR A 111 1.12 -14.36 -9.50
N GLU A 112 0.66 -14.92 -10.59
CA GLU A 112 1.16 -16.18 -11.19
C GLU A 112 2.37 -15.95 -12.09
N ASP A 113 2.40 -14.81 -12.78
CA ASP A 113 3.50 -14.39 -13.65
C ASP A 113 4.00 -13.01 -13.23
N GLU A 114 5.14 -12.97 -12.55
CA GLU A 114 5.72 -11.73 -12.04
C GLU A 114 6.14 -10.72 -13.12
N ASN A 115 6.29 -11.16 -14.37
CA ASN A 115 6.65 -10.32 -15.50
C ASN A 115 5.42 -9.87 -16.32
N PHE A 116 4.23 -10.40 -16.00
CA PHE A 116 3.01 -10.03 -16.69
C PHE A 116 2.67 -8.55 -16.52
N LYS A 117 2.47 -7.86 -17.62
CA LYS A 117 1.98 -6.48 -17.67
C LYS A 117 1.21 -6.21 -18.95
N THR A 118 0.33 -5.24 -18.89
CA THR A 118 -0.37 -4.70 -20.06
C THR A 118 0.36 -3.48 -20.61
N GLU A 119 0.05 -3.07 -21.82
CA GLU A 119 0.69 -1.91 -22.46
C GLU A 119 0.64 -0.65 -21.58
N GLY A 120 1.78 -0.04 -21.33
CA GLY A 120 1.92 1.14 -20.47
C GLY A 120 1.78 0.89 -18.97
N GLY A 121 1.66 -0.38 -18.56
CA GLY A 121 1.62 -0.80 -17.18
C GLY A 121 2.97 -1.27 -16.63
N GLU A 122 2.99 -1.56 -15.34
CA GLU A 122 4.11 -2.20 -14.63
C GLU A 122 3.80 -3.67 -14.37
N SER A 123 4.82 -4.50 -14.33
CA SER A 123 4.74 -5.87 -13.83
C SER A 123 4.87 -5.91 -12.30
N GLN A 124 4.59 -7.07 -11.71
CA GLN A 124 4.85 -7.32 -10.28
C GLN A 124 6.33 -7.11 -9.96
N ALA A 125 7.23 -7.66 -10.82
CA ALA A 125 8.67 -7.55 -10.61
C ALA A 125 9.17 -6.11 -10.64
N GLU A 126 8.70 -5.28 -11.58
CA GLU A 126 9.09 -3.86 -11.67
C GLU A 126 8.64 -3.06 -10.44
N VAL A 127 7.40 -3.25 -9.98
CA VAL A 127 6.91 -2.59 -8.76
C VAL A 127 7.66 -3.06 -7.53
N ARG A 128 7.88 -4.37 -7.39
CA ARG A 128 8.62 -4.96 -6.27
C ARG A 128 10.04 -4.39 -6.17
N GLU A 129 10.71 -4.24 -7.31
CA GLU A 129 12.09 -3.72 -7.35
C GLU A 129 12.14 -2.26 -6.88
N ARG A 130 11.34 -1.34 -7.49
CA ARG A 130 11.39 0.08 -7.10
C ARG A 130 10.98 0.32 -5.65
N VAL A 131 9.97 -0.42 -5.15
CA VAL A 131 9.55 -0.32 -3.74
C VAL A 131 10.63 -0.84 -2.81
N ASN A 132 11.31 -1.94 -3.20
CA ASN A 132 12.39 -2.49 -2.40
C ASN A 132 13.61 -1.56 -2.35
N GLU A 133 13.99 -0.94 -3.47
CA GLU A 133 15.08 0.06 -3.49
C GLU A 133 14.79 1.19 -2.50
N ALA A 134 13.59 1.79 -2.58
CA ALA A 134 13.18 2.84 -1.66
C ALA A 134 13.17 2.37 -0.20
N PHE A 135 12.63 1.17 0.06
CA PHE A 135 12.59 0.59 1.39
C PHE A 135 13.98 0.40 1.99
N GLN A 136 14.93 -0.17 1.23
CA GLN A 136 16.31 -0.38 1.70
C GLN A 136 17.01 0.94 2.02
N GLU A 137 16.81 1.96 1.21
CA GLU A 137 17.34 3.30 1.46
C GLU A 137 16.75 3.89 2.75
N VAL A 138 15.42 3.85 2.88
CA VAL A 138 14.70 4.37 4.06
C VAL A 138 15.16 3.69 5.34
N VAL A 139 15.24 2.37 5.39
CA VAL A 139 15.67 1.66 6.60
C VAL A 139 17.15 1.87 6.88
N GLY A 140 17.99 1.96 5.84
CA GLY A 140 19.42 2.26 5.97
C GLY A 140 19.69 3.60 6.63
N GLN A 141 18.90 4.62 6.30
CA GLN A 141 19.01 5.98 6.84
C GLN A 141 18.34 6.14 8.23
N ASN A 142 17.49 5.20 8.64
CA ASN A 142 16.64 5.33 9.82
C ASN A 142 16.74 4.13 10.77
N LYS A 143 17.93 3.59 10.96
CA LYS A 143 18.17 2.45 11.86
C LYS A 143 17.70 2.73 13.30
N GLY A 144 17.03 1.75 13.89
CA GLY A 144 16.50 1.81 15.25
C GLY A 144 15.28 2.69 15.45
N LYS A 145 14.70 3.22 14.36
CA LYS A 145 13.52 4.08 14.38
C LYS A 145 12.22 3.33 14.06
N ARG A 146 11.12 3.98 14.37
CA ARG A 146 9.76 3.61 13.98
C ARG A 146 9.37 4.44 12.75
N ILE A 147 9.16 3.78 11.62
CA ILE A 147 8.98 4.40 10.30
C ILE A 147 7.59 4.07 9.78
N ALA A 148 6.81 5.07 9.38
CA ALA A 148 5.53 4.86 8.71
C ALA A 148 5.66 5.20 7.21
N ILE A 149 5.25 4.27 6.33
CA ILE A 149 5.27 4.43 4.87
C ILE A 149 3.83 4.30 4.37
N PHE A 150 3.23 5.41 3.96
CA PHE A 150 1.88 5.44 3.39
C PHE A 150 1.94 5.20 1.89
N THR A 151 1.34 4.11 1.44
CA THR A 151 1.43 3.61 0.08
C THR A 151 0.13 2.92 -0.36
N HIS A 152 0.18 1.90 -1.21
CA HIS A 152 -0.95 1.36 -1.94
C HIS A 152 -0.99 -0.17 -1.90
N ASP A 153 -2.10 -0.73 -2.35
CA ASP A 153 -2.41 -2.15 -2.37
C ASP A 153 -1.34 -2.98 -3.10
N TYR A 154 -1.18 -2.76 -4.41
CA TYR A 154 -0.22 -3.53 -5.19
C TYR A 154 1.23 -3.28 -4.75
N ALA A 155 1.56 -2.04 -4.38
CA ALA A 155 2.89 -1.71 -3.89
C ALA A 155 3.25 -2.54 -2.65
N ILE A 156 2.33 -2.63 -1.66
CA ILE A 156 2.52 -3.44 -0.45
C ILE A 156 2.58 -4.93 -0.80
N MET A 157 1.57 -5.45 -1.52
CA MET A 157 1.47 -6.88 -1.79
C MET A 157 2.68 -7.40 -2.57
N TYR A 158 3.08 -6.70 -3.63
CA TYR A 158 4.21 -7.11 -4.45
C TYR A 158 5.55 -7.00 -3.71
N PHE A 159 5.70 -5.97 -2.87
CA PHE A 159 6.86 -5.85 -2.00
C PHE A 159 6.94 -7.02 -1.02
N LEU A 160 5.84 -7.39 -0.36
CA LEU A 160 5.81 -8.50 0.59
C LEU A 160 6.15 -9.85 -0.06
N LEU A 161 5.81 -10.05 -1.34
CA LEU A 161 6.16 -11.26 -2.10
C LEU A 161 7.66 -11.50 -2.27
N LYS A 162 8.51 -10.53 -1.92
CA LYS A 162 9.96 -10.75 -1.85
C LYS A 162 10.35 -11.71 -0.73
N TRP A 163 9.60 -11.74 0.37
CA TRP A 163 9.89 -12.53 1.57
C TRP A 163 8.80 -13.53 1.92
N CYS A 164 7.58 -13.23 1.52
CA CYS A 164 6.41 -14.06 1.79
C CYS A 164 6.16 -15.04 0.66
N LYS A 165 5.74 -16.24 1.03
CA LYS A 165 5.20 -17.21 0.07
C LYS A 165 3.74 -16.88 -0.21
N LEU A 166 3.36 -16.80 -1.49
CA LEU A 166 1.97 -16.75 -1.92
C LEU A 166 1.36 -18.14 -1.77
N GLU A 167 0.40 -18.29 -0.86
CA GLU A 167 -0.31 -19.56 -0.66
C GLU A 167 -1.61 -19.62 -1.48
N LYS A 168 -2.25 -18.47 -1.71
CA LYS A 168 -3.52 -18.36 -2.44
C LYS A 168 -3.69 -16.97 -3.03
N VAL A 169 -4.27 -16.91 -4.22
CA VAL A 169 -4.87 -15.70 -4.80
C VAL A 169 -6.18 -16.09 -5.49
N THR A 170 -7.21 -15.25 -5.38
CA THR A 170 -8.52 -15.51 -5.99
C THR A 170 -8.96 -14.37 -6.89
N PRO A 171 -9.85 -14.61 -7.87
CA PRO A 171 -10.46 -13.56 -8.68
C PRO A 171 -11.19 -12.51 -7.83
N ASN A 172 -11.68 -12.88 -6.65
CA ASN A 172 -12.32 -11.98 -5.68
C ASN A 172 -11.32 -11.16 -4.85
N ARG A 173 -10.03 -11.17 -5.24
CA ARG A 173 -8.93 -10.43 -4.59
C ARG A 173 -8.62 -10.85 -3.16
N GLU A 174 -8.96 -12.06 -2.75
CA GLU A 174 -8.43 -12.64 -1.53
C GLU A 174 -7.02 -13.12 -1.77
N ILE A 175 -6.13 -12.79 -0.87
CA ILE A 175 -4.70 -13.17 -0.91
C ILE A 175 -4.35 -13.83 0.41
N LYS A 176 -3.62 -14.94 0.33
CA LYS A 176 -3.02 -15.58 1.49
C LYS A 176 -1.51 -15.58 1.36
N LEU A 177 -0.85 -14.99 2.35
CA LEU A 177 0.60 -14.91 2.44
C LEU A 177 1.09 -15.59 3.72
N SER A 178 2.22 -16.30 3.62
CA SER A 178 2.94 -16.82 4.78
C SER A 178 4.39 -16.31 4.79
N PHE A 179 4.91 -16.06 5.99
CA PHE A 179 6.29 -15.68 6.23
C PHE A 179 6.89 -16.65 7.25
N LYS A 180 8.03 -17.29 6.91
CA LYS A 180 8.68 -18.30 7.76
C LYS A 180 7.72 -19.39 8.27
N GLY A 181 6.77 -19.81 7.41
CA GLY A 181 5.78 -20.84 7.74
C GLY A 181 4.56 -20.39 8.55
N LYS A 182 4.50 -19.13 8.98
CA LYS A 182 3.35 -18.55 9.68
C LYS A 182 2.50 -17.75 8.69
N VAL A 183 1.18 -17.93 8.70
CA VAL A 183 0.25 -17.09 7.92
C VAL A 183 0.27 -15.69 8.50
N VAL A 184 0.58 -14.71 7.65
CA VAL A 184 0.65 -13.29 8.01
C VAL A 184 -0.48 -12.47 7.40
N PHE A 185 -1.18 -13.01 6.39
CA PHE A 185 -2.32 -12.38 5.76
C PHE A 185 -3.21 -13.44 5.09
N ASP A 186 -4.55 -13.38 5.26
CA ASP A 186 -5.52 -14.31 4.64
C ASP A 186 -6.89 -13.64 4.47
N LYS A 187 -6.96 -12.60 3.64
CA LYS A 187 -8.20 -11.86 3.32
C LYS A 187 -8.02 -10.96 2.11
N ARG A 188 -9.02 -10.13 1.81
CA ARG A 188 -8.84 -8.95 0.94
C ARG A 188 -8.14 -7.86 1.74
N ILE A 189 -7.29 -7.10 1.06
CA ILE A 189 -6.66 -5.94 1.67
C ILE A 189 -7.69 -4.82 1.88
N ASN A 190 -7.79 -4.33 3.11
CA ASN A 190 -8.69 -3.24 3.49
C ASN A 190 -8.12 -1.85 3.14
N SER A 191 -8.91 -0.82 3.38
CA SER A 191 -8.53 0.58 3.17
C SER A 191 -8.99 1.44 4.36
N PRO A 192 -8.09 1.80 5.31
CA PRO A 192 -6.66 1.46 5.35
C PRO A 192 -6.36 0.00 5.71
N GLU A 193 -5.11 -0.42 5.53
CA GLU A 193 -4.54 -1.68 6.02
C GLU A 193 -3.11 -1.44 6.47
N VAL A 194 -2.64 -2.10 7.53
CA VAL A 194 -1.28 -1.92 8.05
C VAL A 194 -0.55 -3.24 8.16
N PHE A 195 0.68 -3.26 7.66
CA PHE A 195 1.64 -4.32 7.90
C PHE A 195 2.82 -3.77 8.69
N LYS A 196 3.14 -4.42 9.80
CA LYS A 196 4.30 -4.12 10.63
C LYS A 196 5.43 -5.07 10.28
N LEU A 197 6.58 -4.51 9.99
CA LEU A 197 7.81 -5.24 9.73
C LEU A 197 8.81 -4.90 10.83
N THR A 198 9.34 -5.92 11.49
CA THR A 198 10.41 -5.76 12.47
C THR A 198 11.72 -6.22 11.86
N LEU A 199 12.74 -5.35 11.88
CA LEU A 199 14.05 -5.60 11.29
C LEU A 199 15.13 -5.68 12.39
N ASN A 200 16.11 -6.56 12.17
CA ASN A 200 17.31 -6.62 12.99
C ASN A 200 18.32 -5.49 12.66
N ASP A 201 19.41 -5.43 13.37
CA ASP A 201 20.49 -4.44 13.17
C ASP A 201 21.15 -4.52 11.78
N GLY A 202 21.04 -5.67 11.09
CA GLY A 202 21.49 -5.89 9.72
C GLY A 202 20.49 -5.47 8.64
N ASN A 203 19.35 -4.90 9.02
CA ASN A 203 18.20 -4.56 8.16
C ASN A 203 17.49 -5.78 7.53
N GLU A 204 17.64 -6.96 8.12
CA GLU A 204 16.90 -8.15 7.70
C GLU A 204 15.53 -8.21 8.39
N ILE A 205 14.47 -8.54 7.67
CA ILE A 205 13.13 -8.69 8.23
C ILE A 205 13.07 -9.96 9.08
N GLU A 206 12.84 -9.78 10.37
CA GLU A 206 12.67 -10.87 11.34
C GLU A 206 11.20 -11.29 11.44
N GLU A 207 10.28 -10.33 11.39
CA GLU A 207 8.86 -10.54 11.59
C GLU A 207 8.02 -9.66 10.66
N ILE A 208 6.89 -10.21 10.22
CA ILE A 208 5.86 -9.51 9.46
C ILE A 208 4.53 -9.80 10.13
N GLU A 209 3.77 -8.75 10.46
CA GLU A 209 2.47 -8.84 11.09
C GLU A 209 1.46 -7.97 10.33
N ASN A 210 0.26 -8.47 10.12
CA ASN A 210 -0.88 -7.63 9.74
C ASN A 210 -1.54 -7.13 11.01
N ILE A 211 -1.58 -5.81 11.20
CA ILE A 211 -2.16 -5.18 12.39
C ILE A 211 -3.66 -5.00 12.16
N PRO A 212 -4.52 -5.66 12.96
CA PRO A 212 -5.95 -5.46 12.87
C PRO A 212 -6.31 -4.05 13.40
N PHE A 213 -7.29 -3.41 12.80
CA PHE A 213 -7.96 -2.25 13.36
C PHE A 213 -9.34 -2.67 13.84
N ASP A 214 -9.80 -2.04 14.90
CA ASP A 214 -11.21 -2.05 15.23
C ASP A 214 -11.94 -1.30 14.11
N ASP A 215 -12.52 -2.10 13.21
CA ASP A 215 -13.29 -1.58 12.09
C ASP A 215 -14.54 -0.95 12.66
N LEU A 216 -14.50 0.35 12.86
CA LEU A 216 -15.72 1.09 13.09
C LEU A 216 -16.60 0.85 11.87
N GLU A 217 -17.74 0.21 12.06
CA GLU A 217 -18.77 0.04 11.05
C GLU A 217 -19.24 1.43 10.59
N PHE A 218 -18.53 1.97 9.62
CA PHE A 218 -19.02 3.13 8.88
C PHE A 218 -19.87 2.63 7.73
N ASP A 219 -21.14 3.00 7.73
CA ASP A 219 -21.96 2.90 6.54
C ASP A 219 -21.22 3.57 5.39
N ASP A 220 -20.97 2.81 4.33
CA ASP A 220 -20.29 3.29 3.14
C ASP A 220 -21.26 4.16 2.33
N PHE A 221 -21.30 5.45 2.65
CA PHE A 221 -22.15 6.44 1.95
C PHE A 221 -21.81 6.61 0.46
N ASN A 222 -20.85 5.86 -0.06
CA ASN A 222 -20.39 5.90 -1.45
C ASN A 222 -20.72 4.61 -2.22
N LYS A 223 -21.68 3.81 -1.75
CA LYS A 223 -22.21 2.68 -2.54
C LYS A 223 -23.05 3.15 -3.71
#